data_07b1a39e1834fb5347d1b150df1bec01
#
_entry.id   07b1a39e1834fb5347d1b150df1bec01
#
_cell.length_a   1.000
_cell.length_b   1.000
_cell.length_c   1.000
_cell.angle_alpha   90.00
_cell.angle_beta   90.00
_cell.angle_gamma   90.00
#
_symmetry.space_group_name_H-M   'P 1'
#
loop_
_entity.id
_entity.type
_entity.pdbx_description
1 polymer ?
#
loop_
_entity_poly.entity_id
_entity_poly.type
_entity_poly.pdbx_seq_one_letter_code
_entity_poly.pdbx_strand_id
1 'polypeptide(L)'
;MTKIVAAFPCMGKSHYAKENPDTTIDLESSLYMFSRKGFEHLSVEEFKGIREREPIKNGMVHYLKTILETCHTGQYDYVFIASFPNLLKSLAQLGKDVYVVIPYPSMRSQRIYSKRAIARGNRPQWVEAVIPWLHHSTAYPKELINKIHVVRVPACFYLKDVIDHQLI
;
A
#
# COMPACT_ATOMS: atom_id res chain seq x y z
N MET A 1 3.14 -19.55 -4.46
CA MET A 1 1.93 -18.80 -4.89
C MET A 1 2.10 -17.36 -4.43
N THR A 2 2.07 -16.41 -5.34
CA THR A 2 2.29 -14.98 -5.03
C THR A 2 1.20 -14.43 -4.11
N LYS A 3 1.59 -13.79 -3.02
CA LYS A 3 0.68 -13.13 -2.08
C LYS A 3 0.57 -11.63 -2.41
N ILE A 4 -0.65 -11.12 -2.51
CA ILE A 4 -0.92 -9.69 -2.69
C ILE A 4 -1.06 -9.06 -1.31
N VAL A 5 -0.22 -8.07 -1.00
CA VAL A 5 -0.19 -7.45 0.32
C VAL A 5 -0.40 -5.94 0.20
N ALA A 6 -1.56 -5.49 0.66
CA ALA A 6 -1.87 -4.08 0.82
C ALA A 6 -1.52 -3.66 2.25
N ALA A 7 -0.56 -2.79 2.43
CA ALA A 7 -0.20 -2.33 3.77
C ALA A 7 -0.48 -0.84 3.94
N PHE A 8 -0.84 -0.46 5.16
CA PHE A 8 -1.06 0.93 5.54
C PHE A 8 0.19 1.77 5.20
N PRO A 9 0.02 3.04 4.81
CA PRO A 9 1.18 3.92 4.56
C PRO A 9 2.17 3.93 5.72
N CYS A 10 3.45 4.10 5.41
CA CYS A 10 4.55 4.11 6.38
C CYS A 10 4.81 2.78 7.12
N MET A 11 4.33 1.65 6.59
CA MET A 11 4.65 0.31 7.10
C MET A 11 5.92 -0.31 6.49
N GLY A 12 6.64 0.39 5.64
CA GLY A 12 7.95 -0.06 5.14
C GLY A 12 7.91 -0.93 3.88
N LYS A 13 6.81 -0.93 3.08
CA LYS A 13 6.73 -1.68 1.81
C LYS A 13 7.95 -1.51 0.91
N SER A 14 8.22 -0.25 0.53
CA SER A 14 9.31 0.07 -0.39
C SER A 14 10.70 -0.25 0.18
N HIS A 15 10.84 -0.18 1.51
CA HIS A 15 12.09 -0.56 2.18
C HIS A 15 12.30 -2.07 2.09
N TYR A 16 11.28 -2.85 2.48
CA TYR A 16 11.36 -4.31 2.42
C TYR A 16 11.60 -4.82 0.99
N ALA A 17 10.91 -4.26 -0.01
CA ALA A 17 11.10 -4.66 -1.41
C ALA A 17 12.51 -4.34 -1.93
N LYS A 18 13.14 -3.25 -1.47
CA LYS A 18 14.54 -2.92 -1.82
C LYS A 18 15.55 -3.89 -1.19
N GLU A 19 15.26 -4.39 0.00
CA GLU A 19 16.11 -5.38 0.69
C GLU A 19 15.92 -6.80 0.14
N ASN A 20 14.76 -7.08 -0.48
CA ASN A 20 14.39 -8.41 -0.98
C ASN A 20 13.90 -8.36 -2.44
N PRO A 21 14.70 -7.84 -3.40
CA PRO A 21 14.25 -7.57 -4.76
C PRO A 21 13.92 -8.83 -5.56
N ASP A 22 14.50 -9.97 -5.22
CA ASP A 22 14.29 -11.23 -5.94
C ASP A 22 12.94 -11.88 -5.61
N THR A 23 12.41 -11.63 -4.41
CA THR A 23 11.18 -12.26 -3.91
C THR A 23 10.02 -11.28 -3.74
N THR A 24 10.28 -9.98 -3.85
CA THR A 24 9.29 -8.97 -3.50
C THR A 24 9.33 -7.76 -4.43
N ILE A 25 8.15 -7.29 -4.83
CA ILE A 25 8.00 -6.04 -5.58
C ILE A 25 7.02 -5.09 -4.89
N ASP A 26 7.35 -3.79 -4.80
CA ASP A 26 6.41 -2.73 -4.39
C ASP A 26 5.90 -1.98 -5.63
N LEU A 27 4.66 -2.25 -6.01
CA LEU A 27 3.97 -1.55 -7.09
C LEU A 27 3.46 -0.20 -6.57
N GLU A 28 4.33 0.79 -6.63
CA GLU A 28 4.01 2.15 -6.14
C GLU A 28 2.90 2.80 -6.96
N SER A 29 1.74 2.99 -6.34
CA SER A 29 0.51 3.44 -7.00
C SER A 29 0.63 4.78 -7.72
N SER A 30 1.48 5.69 -7.24
CA SER A 30 1.66 7.01 -7.86
C SER A 30 2.17 6.94 -9.29
N LEU A 31 2.90 5.88 -9.66
CA LEU A 31 3.40 5.66 -11.02
C LEU A 31 2.31 5.28 -12.02
N TYR A 32 1.18 4.81 -11.54
CA TYR A 32 0.03 4.40 -12.35
C TYR A 32 -1.09 5.42 -12.32
N MET A 33 -1.18 6.20 -11.24
CA MET A 33 -2.25 7.16 -11.04
C MET A 33 -1.94 8.54 -11.60
N PHE A 34 -0.65 8.87 -11.80
CA PHE A 34 -0.22 10.20 -12.22
C PHE A 34 0.82 10.13 -13.34
N SER A 35 0.68 11.04 -14.32
CA SER A 35 1.61 11.20 -15.42
C SER A 35 2.96 11.71 -14.92
N ARG A 36 4.04 11.10 -15.41
CA ARG A 36 5.41 11.57 -15.18
C ARG A 36 5.91 12.53 -16.26
N LYS A 37 5.07 12.91 -17.21
CA LYS A 37 5.44 13.83 -18.29
C LYS A 37 6.02 15.13 -17.73
N GLY A 38 7.25 15.44 -18.09
CA GLY A 38 8.02 16.57 -17.58
C GLY A 38 8.75 16.32 -16.25
N PHE A 39 8.58 15.12 -15.66
CA PHE A 39 9.19 14.71 -14.38
C PHE A 39 9.98 13.39 -14.50
N GLU A 40 10.35 13.00 -15.71
CA GLU A 40 11.04 11.73 -16.00
C GLU A 40 12.40 11.64 -15.31
N HIS A 41 13.05 12.78 -15.10
CA HIS A 41 14.36 12.90 -14.45
C HIS A 41 14.32 12.72 -12.92
N LEU A 42 13.12 12.79 -12.31
CA LEU A 42 12.98 12.65 -10.87
C LEU A 42 12.96 11.18 -10.46
N SER A 43 13.50 10.89 -9.29
CA SER A 43 13.27 9.62 -8.62
C SER A 43 11.78 9.44 -8.26
N VAL A 44 11.37 8.21 -7.96
CA VAL A 44 9.99 7.93 -7.53
C VAL A 44 9.64 8.70 -6.25
N GLU A 45 10.57 8.82 -5.32
CA GLU A 45 10.34 9.53 -4.05
C GLU A 45 10.17 11.04 -4.27
N GLU A 46 10.98 11.65 -5.11
CA GLU A 46 10.85 13.05 -5.49
C GLU A 46 9.53 13.32 -6.22
N PHE A 47 9.17 12.44 -7.16
CA PHE A 47 7.91 12.53 -7.89
C PHE A 47 6.69 12.47 -6.96
N LYS A 48 6.70 11.65 -5.93
CA LYS A 48 5.65 11.61 -4.90
C LYS A 48 5.47 12.95 -4.18
N GLY A 49 6.54 13.73 -4.06
CA GLY A 49 6.54 15.06 -3.44
C GLY A 49 5.91 16.16 -4.28
N ILE A 50 5.71 15.97 -5.59
CA ILE A 50 5.13 16.98 -6.49
C ILE A 50 3.68 17.26 -6.12
N ARG A 51 3.32 18.57 -6.04
CA ARG A 51 1.97 19.01 -5.65
C ARG A 51 0.94 18.75 -6.74
N GLU A 52 1.28 19.24 -7.93
CA GLU A 52 0.39 19.25 -9.09
C GLU A 52 0.85 18.19 -10.05
N ARG A 53 0.27 17.02 -9.91
CA ARG A 53 0.50 15.89 -10.81
C ARG A 53 -0.75 15.66 -11.64
N GLU A 54 -0.56 15.53 -12.95
CA GLU A 54 -1.66 15.23 -13.87
C GLU A 54 -2.16 13.79 -13.66
N PRO A 55 -3.45 13.58 -13.34
CA PRO A 55 -4.00 12.24 -13.22
C PRO A 55 -4.00 11.51 -14.56
N ILE A 56 -3.63 10.23 -14.55
CA ILE A 56 -3.76 9.36 -15.72
C ILE A 56 -5.23 8.92 -15.82
N LYS A 57 -5.85 9.14 -17.00
CA LYS A 57 -7.16 8.58 -17.30
C LYS A 57 -7.12 7.05 -17.16
N ASN A 58 -8.04 6.49 -16.38
CA ASN A 58 -8.09 5.06 -16.06
C ASN A 58 -6.86 4.52 -15.31
N GLY A 59 -6.11 5.37 -14.59
CA GLY A 59 -4.91 4.97 -13.84
C GLY A 59 -5.16 3.78 -12.90
N MET A 60 -6.32 3.72 -12.23
CA MET A 60 -6.70 2.60 -11.38
C MET A 60 -6.83 1.28 -12.17
N VAL A 61 -7.34 1.33 -13.39
CA VAL A 61 -7.48 0.14 -14.27
C VAL A 61 -6.09 -0.35 -14.69
N HIS A 62 -5.20 0.57 -15.07
CA HIS A 62 -3.81 0.24 -15.37
C HIS A 62 -3.11 -0.38 -14.17
N TYR A 63 -3.31 0.20 -12.99
CA TYR A 63 -2.72 -0.32 -11.75
C TYR A 63 -3.20 -1.73 -11.44
N LEU A 64 -4.52 -1.97 -11.50
CA LEU A 64 -5.10 -3.30 -11.31
C LEU A 64 -4.55 -4.32 -12.31
N LYS A 65 -4.48 -3.95 -13.60
CA LYS A 65 -3.93 -4.81 -14.65
C LYS A 65 -2.49 -5.20 -14.35
N THR A 66 -1.63 -4.24 -14.01
CA THR A 66 -0.23 -4.52 -13.65
C THR A 66 -0.11 -5.45 -12.44
N ILE A 67 -0.94 -5.27 -11.40
CA ILE A 67 -0.95 -6.18 -10.25
C ILE A 67 -1.24 -7.61 -10.70
N LEU A 68 -2.28 -7.81 -11.51
CA LEU A 68 -2.68 -9.13 -11.99
C LEU A 68 -1.60 -9.77 -12.88
N GLU A 69 -1.01 -9.01 -13.78
CA GLU A 69 0.09 -9.46 -14.65
C GLU A 69 1.31 -9.86 -13.81
N THR A 70 1.71 -9.01 -12.86
CA THR A 70 2.83 -9.32 -11.96
C THR A 70 2.59 -10.60 -11.15
N CYS A 71 1.38 -10.78 -10.63
CA CYS A 71 1.04 -12.01 -9.91
C CYS A 71 1.02 -13.24 -10.83
N HIS A 72 0.66 -13.07 -12.11
CA HIS A 72 0.60 -14.17 -13.07
C HIS A 72 1.99 -14.71 -13.42
N THR A 73 3.04 -13.87 -13.38
CA THR A 73 4.42 -14.32 -13.64
C THR A 73 4.90 -15.35 -12.63
N GLY A 74 4.38 -15.34 -11.41
CA GLY A 74 4.85 -16.17 -10.30
C GLY A 74 6.28 -15.86 -9.83
N GLN A 75 6.87 -14.76 -10.32
CA GLN A 75 8.26 -14.38 -10.03
C GLN A 75 8.46 -14.00 -8.57
N TYR A 76 7.45 -13.38 -7.96
CA TYR A 76 7.55 -12.82 -6.61
C TYR A 76 6.70 -13.61 -5.61
N ASP A 77 7.21 -13.76 -4.40
CA ASP A 77 6.45 -14.29 -3.27
C ASP A 77 5.44 -13.25 -2.76
N TYR A 78 5.83 -11.97 -2.78
CA TYR A 78 5.02 -10.85 -2.32
C TYR A 78 4.94 -9.73 -3.35
N VAL A 79 3.71 -9.30 -3.65
CA VAL A 79 3.41 -8.10 -4.44
C VAL A 79 2.77 -7.08 -3.51
N PHE A 80 3.51 -6.02 -3.19
CA PHE A 80 3.01 -4.94 -2.33
C PHE A 80 2.24 -3.91 -3.15
N ILE A 81 1.09 -3.51 -2.61
CA ILE A 81 0.18 -2.57 -3.26
C ILE A 81 -0.32 -1.49 -2.30
N ALA A 82 -0.97 -0.46 -2.86
CA ALA A 82 -1.69 0.53 -2.08
C ALA A 82 -3.02 -0.03 -1.54
N SER A 83 -3.43 0.41 -0.36
CA SER A 83 -4.64 -0.05 0.33
C SER A 83 -5.91 0.74 -0.05
N PHE A 84 -6.10 1.02 -1.35
CA PHE A 84 -7.30 1.73 -1.82
C PHE A 84 -8.54 0.82 -1.75
N PRO A 85 -9.65 1.26 -1.11
CA PRO A 85 -10.84 0.42 -0.96
C PRO A 85 -11.40 -0.12 -2.28
N ASN A 86 -11.45 0.72 -3.33
CA ASN A 86 -11.95 0.30 -4.64
C ASN A 86 -11.03 -0.74 -5.31
N LEU A 87 -9.71 -0.62 -5.15
CA LEU A 87 -8.75 -1.61 -5.65
C LEU A 87 -8.94 -2.95 -4.94
N LEU A 88 -9.03 -2.93 -3.61
CA LEU A 88 -9.25 -4.14 -2.81
C LEU A 88 -10.57 -4.82 -3.16
N LYS A 89 -11.63 -4.03 -3.39
CA LYS A 89 -12.93 -4.53 -3.87
C LYS A 89 -12.80 -5.24 -5.22
N SER A 90 -12.11 -4.63 -6.17
CA SER A 90 -11.91 -5.23 -7.50
C SER A 90 -11.11 -6.53 -7.43
N LEU A 91 -10.01 -6.56 -6.64
CA LEU A 91 -9.22 -7.78 -6.45
C LEU A 91 -10.03 -8.90 -5.79
N ALA A 92 -10.82 -8.58 -4.76
CA ALA A 92 -11.70 -9.54 -4.09
C ALA A 92 -12.80 -10.08 -5.01
N GLN A 93 -13.37 -9.24 -5.88
CA GLN A 93 -14.34 -9.66 -6.91
C GLN A 93 -13.73 -10.60 -7.94
N LEU A 94 -12.45 -10.43 -8.25
CA LEU A 94 -11.68 -11.30 -9.14
C LEU A 94 -11.17 -12.58 -8.44
N GLY A 95 -11.59 -12.84 -7.20
CA GLY A 95 -11.21 -14.03 -6.45
C GLY A 95 -9.73 -14.06 -6.05
N LYS A 96 -9.09 -12.90 -5.91
CA LYS A 96 -7.69 -12.82 -5.47
C LYS A 96 -7.59 -12.78 -3.95
N ASP A 97 -6.68 -13.57 -3.40
CA ASP A 97 -6.30 -13.50 -2.00
C ASP A 97 -5.48 -12.24 -1.74
N VAL A 98 -6.04 -11.35 -0.91
CA VAL A 98 -5.40 -10.09 -0.55
C VAL A 98 -5.25 -9.99 0.96
N TYR A 99 -4.03 -9.79 1.40
CA TYR A 99 -3.71 -9.48 2.79
C TYR A 99 -3.68 -7.97 2.99
N VAL A 100 -4.46 -7.47 3.94
CA VAL A 100 -4.49 -6.05 4.29
C VAL A 100 -3.85 -5.87 5.66
N VAL A 101 -2.64 -5.36 5.68
CA VAL A 101 -1.87 -5.16 6.91
C VAL A 101 -2.06 -3.74 7.42
N ILE A 102 -2.62 -3.61 8.60
CA ILE A 102 -2.94 -2.35 9.25
C ILE A 102 -2.61 -2.38 10.74
N PRO A 103 -2.12 -1.28 11.32
CA PRO A 103 -1.94 -1.22 12.76
C PRO A 103 -3.28 -1.24 13.50
N TYR A 104 -3.26 -1.72 14.75
CA TYR A 104 -4.42 -1.59 15.63
C TYR A 104 -4.84 -0.12 15.75
N PRO A 105 -6.15 0.20 15.64
CA PRO A 105 -6.64 1.57 15.78
C PRO A 105 -6.49 2.02 17.24
N SER A 106 -5.65 3.00 17.48
CA SER A 106 -5.43 3.58 18.80
C SER A 106 -4.79 4.95 18.69
N MET A 107 -4.90 5.78 19.72
CA MET A 107 -4.17 7.07 19.83
C MET A 107 -2.65 6.88 19.73
N ARG A 108 -2.13 5.78 20.28
CA ARG A 108 -0.72 5.42 20.15
C ARG A 108 -0.32 5.17 18.70
N SER A 109 -1.13 4.42 17.96
CA SER A 109 -0.90 4.16 16.54
C SER A 109 -0.92 5.45 15.74
N GLN A 110 -1.91 6.30 15.93
CA GLN A 110 -1.97 7.61 15.26
C GLN A 110 -0.70 8.41 15.50
N ARG A 111 -0.28 8.55 16.75
CA ARG A 111 0.92 9.30 17.12
C ARG A 111 2.19 8.74 16.46
N ILE A 112 2.35 7.40 16.45
CA ILE A 112 3.50 6.74 15.84
C ILE A 112 3.49 6.95 14.33
N TYR A 113 2.37 6.71 13.66
CA TYR A 113 2.28 6.84 12.21
C TYR A 113 2.34 8.29 11.72
N SER A 114 1.82 9.27 12.49
CA SER A 114 2.05 10.69 12.21
C SER A 114 3.54 11.03 12.25
N LYS A 115 4.26 10.57 13.27
CA LYS A 115 5.72 10.79 13.35
C LYS A 115 6.46 10.14 12.18
N ARG A 116 6.13 8.89 11.82
CA ARG A 116 6.73 8.20 10.67
C ARG A 116 6.45 8.94 9.36
N ALA A 117 5.23 9.43 9.19
CA ALA A 117 4.83 10.17 7.98
C ALA A 117 5.58 11.50 7.86
N ILE A 118 5.71 12.26 8.95
CA ILE A 118 6.46 13.51 8.99
C ILE A 118 7.94 13.26 8.72
N ALA A 119 8.54 12.28 9.39
CA ALA A 119 9.94 11.91 9.19
C ALA A 119 10.26 11.47 7.75
N ARG A 120 9.27 10.93 7.04
CA ARG A 120 9.34 10.55 5.62
C ARG A 120 9.17 11.76 4.68
N GLY A 121 8.89 12.97 5.19
CA GLY A 121 8.67 14.18 4.40
C GLY A 121 7.23 14.37 3.90
N ASN A 122 6.26 13.60 4.41
CA ASN A 122 4.86 13.85 4.09
C ASN A 122 4.38 15.16 4.70
N ARG A 123 3.54 15.89 3.96
CA ARG A 123 3.01 17.17 4.40
C ARG A 123 1.99 17.01 5.53
N PRO A 124 1.81 18.04 6.40
CA PRO A 124 0.80 18.02 7.46
C PRO A 124 -0.59 17.66 6.93
N GLN A 125 -1.04 18.28 5.83
CA GLN A 125 -2.36 18.04 5.23
C GLN A 125 -2.54 16.57 4.80
N TRP A 126 -1.46 15.93 4.31
CA TRP A 126 -1.50 14.50 3.98
C TRP A 126 -1.63 13.65 5.25
N VAL A 127 -0.90 14.01 6.30
CA VAL A 127 -0.95 13.31 7.60
C VAL A 127 -2.37 13.41 8.20
N GLU A 128 -2.95 14.61 8.18
CA GLU A 128 -4.32 14.87 8.65
C GLU A 128 -5.38 14.11 7.84
N ALA A 129 -5.16 13.93 6.55
CA ALA A 129 -6.09 13.20 5.68
C ALA A 129 -5.98 11.68 5.84
N VAL A 130 -4.77 11.14 6.00
CA VAL A 130 -4.50 9.70 5.91
C VAL A 130 -4.50 9.00 7.28
N ILE A 131 -3.98 9.65 8.32
CA ILE A 131 -3.86 9.01 9.64
C ILE A 131 -5.22 8.66 10.27
N PRO A 132 -6.29 9.47 10.13
CA PRO A 132 -7.62 9.08 10.61
C PRO A 132 -8.15 7.78 10.01
N TRP A 133 -7.68 7.38 8.82
CA TRP A 133 -8.06 6.10 8.21
C TRP A 133 -7.67 4.89 9.05
N LEU A 134 -6.75 5.02 10.00
CA LEU A 134 -6.48 3.98 11.00
C LEU A 134 -7.74 3.60 11.79
N HIS A 135 -8.63 4.55 12.07
CA HIS A 135 -9.91 4.28 12.73
C HIS A 135 -10.96 3.78 11.74
N HIS A 136 -10.94 4.29 10.52
CA HIS A 136 -11.89 3.90 9.47
C HIS A 136 -11.53 2.57 8.79
N SER A 137 -10.38 1.99 9.07
CA SER A 137 -10.00 0.67 8.58
C SER A 137 -10.88 -0.48 9.11
N THR A 138 -11.78 -0.17 10.07
CA THR A 138 -12.92 -1.03 10.40
C THR A 138 -14.06 -0.91 9.38
N ALA A 139 -14.00 0.10 8.51
CA ALA A 139 -15.04 0.44 7.53
C ALA A 139 -14.79 -0.16 6.14
N TYR A 140 -14.01 -1.22 6.01
CA TYR A 140 -14.14 -2.02 4.80
C TYR A 140 -15.58 -2.52 4.73
N PRO A 141 -16.28 -2.35 3.59
CA PRO A 141 -17.62 -2.89 3.41
C PRO A 141 -17.67 -4.33 3.89
N LYS A 142 -18.71 -4.71 4.62
CA LYS A 142 -18.87 -6.07 5.18
C LYS A 142 -18.64 -7.15 4.12
N GLU A 143 -18.99 -6.85 2.88
CA GLU A 143 -18.79 -7.68 1.69
C GLU A 143 -17.30 -7.93 1.36
N LEU A 144 -16.40 -7.02 1.76
CA LEU A 144 -14.96 -7.19 1.58
C LEU A 144 -14.31 -7.98 2.71
N ILE A 145 -14.83 -7.87 3.93
CA ILE A 145 -14.25 -8.50 5.14
C ILE A 145 -14.17 -10.03 4.98
N ASN A 146 -15.12 -10.62 4.25
CA ASN A 146 -15.13 -12.07 4.01
C ASN A 146 -14.28 -12.50 2.80
N LYS A 147 -13.66 -11.55 2.08
CA LYS A 147 -12.91 -11.81 0.84
C LYS A 147 -11.47 -11.32 0.89
N ILE A 148 -11.09 -10.64 1.96
CA ILE A 148 -9.73 -10.16 2.20
C ILE A 148 -9.27 -10.58 3.60
N HIS A 149 -7.99 -10.84 3.75
CA HIS A 149 -7.36 -11.20 5.03
C HIS A 149 -6.88 -9.93 5.73
N VAL A 150 -7.63 -9.45 6.74
CA VAL A 150 -7.21 -8.26 7.51
C VAL A 150 -6.31 -8.67 8.65
N VAL A 151 -5.04 -8.30 8.56
CA VAL A 151 -4.01 -8.56 9.58
C VAL A 151 -3.76 -7.29 10.38
N ARG A 152 -4.17 -7.30 11.64
CA ARG A 152 -3.94 -6.18 12.56
C ARG A 152 -2.68 -6.41 13.38
N VAL A 153 -1.83 -5.38 13.43
CA VAL A 153 -0.52 -5.49 14.08
C VAL A 153 -0.28 -4.35 15.08
N PRO A 154 0.62 -4.55 16.05
CA PRO A 154 1.06 -3.48 16.93
C PRO A 154 1.61 -2.28 16.16
N ALA A 155 1.42 -1.07 16.70
CA ALA A 155 1.86 0.16 16.03
C ALA A 155 3.38 0.25 15.80
N CYS A 156 4.17 -0.47 16.58
CA CYS A 156 5.63 -0.53 16.41
C CYS A 156 6.06 -1.40 15.23
N PHE A 157 5.22 -2.34 14.77
CA PHE A 157 5.56 -3.24 13.67
C PHE A 157 5.72 -2.50 12.35
N TYR A 158 6.64 -3.02 11.56
CA TYR A 158 6.77 -2.79 10.12
C TYR A 158 6.31 -4.03 9.36
N LEU A 159 6.23 -3.93 8.05
CA LEU A 159 5.85 -5.07 7.21
C LEU A 159 6.85 -6.21 7.31
N LYS A 160 8.13 -5.90 7.53
CA LYS A 160 9.17 -6.89 7.82
C LYS A 160 8.79 -7.79 9.00
N ASP A 161 8.38 -7.18 10.12
CA ASP A 161 7.99 -7.94 11.31
C ASP A 161 6.79 -8.88 11.03
N VAL A 162 5.85 -8.43 10.17
CA VAL A 162 4.67 -9.22 9.78
C VAL A 162 5.07 -10.46 8.98
N ILE A 163 6.02 -10.31 8.07
CA ILE A 163 6.53 -11.41 7.23
C ILE A 163 7.40 -12.35 8.06
N ASP A 164 8.32 -11.82 8.84
CA ASP A 164 9.24 -12.61 9.67
C ASP A 164 8.49 -13.45 10.72
N HIS A 165 7.35 -12.96 11.24
CA HIS A 165 6.49 -13.72 12.16
C HIS A 165 5.43 -14.57 11.42
N GLN A 166 5.51 -14.70 10.12
CA GLN A 166 4.59 -15.52 9.28
C GLN A 166 3.10 -15.18 9.52
N LEU A 167 2.78 -13.90 9.68
CA LEU A 167 1.40 -13.45 9.89
C LEU A 167 0.62 -13.32 8.57
N ILE A 168 1.31 -13.42 7.44
CA ILE A 168 0.76 -13.41 6.08
C ILE A 168 1.40 -14.50 5.22
#